data_a40b4a11dc37d06d9adadff12d8dca33
#
_entry.id   a40b4a11dc37d06d9adadff12d8dca33
#
_cell.length_a   1.000
_cell.length_b   1.000
_cell.length_c   1.000
_cell.angle_alpha   90.00
_cell.angle_beta   90.00
_cell.angle_gamma   90.00
#
_symmetry.space_group_name_H-M   'P 1'
#
loop_
_entity.id
_entity.type
_entity.pdbx_description
1 polymer ?
#
loop_
_entity_poly.entity_id
_entity_poly.type
_entity_poly.pdbx_seq_one_letter_code
_entity_poly.pdbx_strand_id
1 'polypeptide(L)'
;MLTLLTGTPGSGKTLFAIDIIIKINSKEAKEFTHIKTIYNNISGFKFEKYINSEIENKKLNFDELYIHLSLLYSLFLKNQNKDDLDNILQEYCEKNNILNSYFIIDEAHNYFDNQDKIKNWWFTYHRHLNHEILLITQNKSLINTQYRNIPELFIKAQPRSKAISKNVLRYFNYTEYRMTQKYSTTEIKVNKTYFDLYTSGNISNQKLVGKKIIYAFIIFIFTFLLIFIYFIYKNWFDTPKHTIPPPKKEPIKQEAKTTTPPPPPEIVENSKNEPILILYNITCFSGDCFINIDDKLHSIHYDILKNFLFDVDFIKTDFRGKRLTLSFIADEDKFNFLKGVRNENKNQVFKTNFGGDFSNKSAIK
;
A
#
# COMPACT_ATOMS: atom_id res chain seq x y z
N MET A 1 -18.20 15.17 3.08
CA MET A 1 -17.03 14.50 2.48
C MET A 1 -16.85 13.11 3.09
N LEU A 2 -16.59 12.09 2.29
CA LEU A 2 -16.24 10.74 2.74
C LEU A 2 -14.74 10.53 2.57
N THR A 3 -14.03 10.25 3.66
CA THR A 3 -12.57 10.08 3.71
C THR A 3 -12.20 8.66 4.14
N LEU A 4 -11.25 8.03 3.45
CA LEU A 4 -10.66 6.75 3.84
C LEU A 4 -9.21 6.93 4.30
N LEU A 5 -8.95 6.75 5.59
CA LEU A 5 -7.63 6.79 6.20
C LEU A 5 -7.06 5.39 6.39
N THR A 6 -5.90 5.13 5.82
CA THR A 6 -5.23 3.82 5.92
C THR A 6 -3.81 3.96 6.46
N GLY A 7 -3.25 2.86 6.96
CA GLY A 7 -1.85 2.81 7.41
C GLY A 7 -1.58 1.67 8.37
N THR A 8 -0.32 1.28 8.47
CA THR A 8 0.13 0.21 9.36
C THR A 8 -0.17 0.49 10.84
N PRO A 9 -0.24 -0.51 11.71
CA PRO A 9 -0.32 -0.30 13.16
C PRO A 9 0.77 0.65 13.66
N GLY A 10 0.39 1.59 14.55
CA GLY A 10 1.32 2.59 15.09
C GLY A 10 1.70 3.74 14.14
N SER A 11 1.11 3.85 12.95
CA SER A 11 1.36 4.96 12.02
C SER A 11 0.69 6.29 12.41
N GLY A 12 -0.16 6.29 13.44
CA GLY A 12 -0.83 7.50 13.94
C GLY A 12 -2.23 7.75 13.34
N LYS A 13 -2.90 6.75 12.78
CA LYS A 13 -4.26 6.89 12.22
C LYS A 13 -5.25 7.48 13.22
N THR A 14 -5.32 6.90 14.41
CA THR A 14 -6.20 7.38 15.48
C THR A 14 -5.83 8.80 15.94
N LEU A 15 -4.52 9.16 15.94
CA LEU A 15 -4.09 10.53 16.24
C LEU A 15 -4.53 11.54 15.18
N PHE A 16 -4.64 11.15 13.93
CA PHE A 16 -5.23 11.98 12.87
C PHE A 16 -6.70 12.30 13.16
N ALA A 17 -7.48 11.29 13.56
CA ALA A 17 -8.87 11.49 13.93
C ALA A 17 -9.02 12.42 15.14
N ILE A 18 -8.16 12.27 16.15
CA ILE A 18 -8.15 13.14 17.32
C ILE A 18 -7.77 14.57 16.95
N ASP A 19 -6.83 14.78 16.03
CA ASP A 19 -6.49 16.10 15.50
C ASP A 19 -7.71 16.79 14.85
N ILE A 20 -8.47 16.05 14.06
CA ILE A 20 -9.73 16.54 13.48
C ILE A 20 -10.72 16.91 14.59
N ILE A 21 -10.94 16.04 15.60
CA ILE A 21 -11.84 16.35 16.72
C ILE A 21 -11.42 17.63 17.44
N ILE A 22 -10.12 17.79 17.72
CA ILE A 22 -9.59 19.01 18.34
C ILE A 22 -9.89 20.22 17.49
N LYS A 23 -9.57 20.17 16.20
CA LYS A 23 -9.74 21.30 15.26
C LYS A 23 -11.20 21.70 15.04
N ILE A 24 -12.12 20.74 15.04
CA ILE A 24 -13.56 21.03 14.97
C ILE A 24 -14.01 21.71 16.25
N ASN A 25 -13.66 21.16 17.42
CA ASN A 25 -14.05 21.74 18.72
C ASN A 25 -13.41 23.11 18.98
N SER A 26 -12.20 23.39 18.47
CA SER A 26 -11.53 24.71 18.55
C SER A 26 -11.96 25.68 17.45
N LYS A 27 -12.82 25.27 16.52
CA LYS A 27 -13.26 26.03 15.33
C LYS A 27 -12.11 26.43 14.38
N GLU A 28 -10.98 25.70 14.46
CA GLU A 28 -9.85 25.91 13.55
C GLU A 28 -10.09 25.31 12.17
N ALA A 29 -10.91 24.26 12.07
CA ALA A 29 -11.27 23.58 10.83
C ALA A 29 -12.47 24.28 10.15
N LYS A 30 -12.17 25.29 9.31
CA LYS A 30 -13.19 26.12 8.65
C LYS A 30 -14.12 25.32 7.73
N GLU A 31 -13.67 24.22 7.18
CA GLU A 31 -14.45 23.31 6.34
C GLU A 31 -15.55 22.56 7.11
N PHE A 32 -15.45 22.48 8.43
CA PHE A 32 -16.37 21.73 9.29
C PHE A 32 -17.21 22.61 10.22
N THR A 33 -17.39 23.89 9.90
CA THR A 33 -18.16 24.85 10.72
C THR A 33 -19.63 24.48 10.85
N HIS A 34 -20.18 23.68 9.93
CA HIS A 34 -21.55 23.21 9.95
C HIS A 34 -21.77 22.03 10.93
N ILE A 35 -20.69 21.39 11.42
CA ILE A 35 -20.79 20.23 12.30
C ILE A 35 -21.29 20.66 13.69
N LYS A 36 -22.33 19.95 14.15
CA LYS A 36 -22.93 20.11 15.49
C LYS A 36 -22.57 18.94 16.40
N THR A 37 -22.42 17.73 15.84
CA THR A 37 -22.18 16.52 16.61
C THR A 37 -21.06 15.69 16.00
N ILE A 38 -20.14 15.18 16.83
CA ILE A 38 -19.09 14.24 16.44
C ILE A 38 -19.39 12.89 17.09
N TYR A 39 -19.58 11.87 16.27
CA TYR A 39 -19.71 10.48 16.69
C TYR A 39 -18.41 9.74 16.42
N ASN A 40 -17.81 9.11 17.45
CA ASN A 40 -16.61 8.31 17.24
C ASN A 40 -16.63 7.02 18.09
N ASN A 41 -16.01 5.96 17.57
CA ASN A 41 -15.80 4.69 18.27
C ASN A 41 -14.33 4.46 18.70
N ILE A 42 -13.56 5.54 18.78
CA ILE A 42 -12.14 5.47 19.16
C ILE A 42 -12.02 4.87 20.57
N SER A 43 -11.32 3.75 20.69
CA SER A 43 -11.07 3.11 21.98
C SER A 43 -10.19 3.98 22.87
N GLY A 44 -10.63 4.21 24.11
CA GLY A 44 -9.89 5.04 25.08
C GLY A 44 -10.03 6.55 24.87
N PHE A 45 -10.97 7.00 24.00
CA PHE A 45 -11.28 8.42 23.86
C PHE A 45 -12.03 8.93 25.09
N LYS A 46 -11.63 10.10 25.61
CA LYS A 46 -12.16 10.69 26.85
C LYS A 46 -13.23 11.72 26.53
N PHE A 47 -14.47 11.25 26.39
CA PHE A 47 -15.63 12.10 26.05
C PHE A 47 -15.91 13.16 27.13
N GLU A 48 -15.56 12.89 28.38
CA GLU A 48 -15.75 13.82 29.51
C GLU A 48 -15.02 15.16 29.34
N LYS A 49 -13.99 15.20 28.49
CA LYS A 49 -13.26 16.44 28.18
C LYS A 49 -14.07 17.42 27.34
N TYR A 50 -15.15 16.96 26.70
CA TYR A 50 -15.98 17.75 25.79
C TYR A 50 -17.44 17.91 26.28
N ILE A 51 -17.75 17.59 27.55
CA ILE A 51 -19.13 17.71 28.09
C ILE A 51 -19.69 19.13 27.94
N ASN A 52 -18.85 20.16 28.10
CA ASN A 52 -19.23 21.57 28.01
C ASN A 52 -18.82 22.21 26.66
N SER A 53 -18.52 21.42 25.64
CA SER A 53 -18.20 21.92 24.30
C SER A 53 -19.48 22.33 23.59
N GLU A 54 -19.40 23.38 22.73
CA GLU A 54 -20.50 23.73 21.80
C GLU A 54 -20.80 22.60 20.81
N ILE A 55 -19.77 21.80 20.46
CA ILE A 55 -19.89 20.64 19.59
C ILE A 55 -20.09 19.41 20.49
N GLU A 56 -21.21 18.74 20.31
CA GLU A 56 -21.46 17.49 21.04
C GLU A 56 -20.51 16.38 20.59
N ASN A 57 -19.84 15.72 21.53
CA ASN A 57 -18.98 14.58 21.27
C ASN A 57 -19.59 13.31 21.86
N LYS A 58 -20.06 12.39 21.03
CA LYS A 58 -20.80 11.18 21.41
C LYS A 58 -20.07 9.90 21.00
N LYS A 59 -20.22 8.88 21.82
CA LYS A 59 -19.73 7.55 21.46
C LYS A 59 -20.58 6.99 20.32
N LEU A 60 -19.93 6.58 19.24
CA LEU A 60 -20.59 5.92 18.13
C LEU A 60 -20.96 4.47 18.52
N ASN A 61 -22.25 4.17 18.47
CA ASN A 61 -22.77 2.81 18.40
C ASN A 61 -23.19 2.55 16.95
N PHE A 62 -22.48 1.68 16.25
CA PHE A 62 -22.72 1.44 14.83
C PHE A 62 -24.04 0.71 14.57
N ASP A 63 -24.48 -0.14 15.49
CA ASP A 63 -25.76 -0.86 15.34
C ASP A 63 -26.94 0.12 15.44
N GLU A 64 -26.87 1.08 16.38
CA GLU A 64 -27.85 2.16 16.52
C GLU A 64 -27.86 3.06 15.27
N LEU A 65 -26.69 3.48 14.81
CA LEU A 65 -26.57 4.24 13.56
C LEU A 65 -27.17 3.46 12.39
N TYR A 66 -26.93 2.16 12.30
CA TYR A 66 -27.46 1.33 11.22
C TYR A 66 -29.00 1.25 11.22
N ILE A 67 -29.64 1.26 12.41
CA ILE A 67 -31.09 1.36 12.53
C ILE A 67 -31.58 2.69 11.92
N HIS A 68 -30.94 3.81 12.27
CA HIS A 68 -31.28 5.11 11.69
C HIS A 68 -31.07 5.16 10.18
N LEU A 69 -29.96 4.59 9.67
CA LEU A 69 -29.70 4.50 8.22
C LEU A 69 -30.75 3.64 7.50
N SER A 70 -31.21 2.57 8.13
CA SER A 70 -32.26 1.68 7.58
C SER A 70 -33.60 2.42 7.45
N LEU A 71 -33.96 3.22 8.47
CA LEU A 71 -35.17 4.03 8.44
C LEU A 71 -35.06 5.17 7.41
N LEU A 72 -33.91 5.85 7.34
CA LEU A 72 -33.63 6.86 6.32
C LEU A 72 -33.72 6.29 4.91
N TYR A 73 -33.15 5.09 4.68
CA TYR A 73 -33.24 4.43 3.39
C TYR A 73 -34.68 4.05 3.03
N SER A 74 -35.48 3.60 4.00
CA SER A 74 -36.91 3.34 3.80
C SER A 74 -37.69 4.61 3.47
N LEU A 75 -37.40 5.75 4.16
CA LEU A 75 -37.97 7.06 3.85
C LEU A 75 -37.57 7.55 2.45
N PHE A 76 -36.30 7.36 2.08
CA PHE A 76 -35.78 7.66 0.75
C PHE A 76 -36.57 6.91 -0.32
N LEU A 77 -36.71 5.58 -0.21
CA LEU A 77 -37.45 4.76 -1.19
C LEU A 77 -38.93 5.16 -1.31
N LYS A 78 -39.56 5.52 -0.18
CA LYS A 78 -40.97 5.94 -0.16
C LYS A 78 -41.20 7.30 -0.82
N ASN A 79 -40.22 8.20 -0.76
CA ASN A 79 -40.38 9.58 -1.17
C ASN A 79 -39.48 9.98 -2.35
N GLN A 80 -38.81 9.04 -3.03
CA GLN A 80 -37.80 9.31 -4.07
C GLN A 80 -38.31 10.15 -5.27
N ASN A 81 -39.63 10.25 -5.47
CA ASN A 81 -40.26 11.03 -6.54
C ASN A 81 -40.77 12.41 -6.05
N LYS A 82 -40.46 12.80 -4.82
CA LYS A 82 -40.87 14.09 -4.26
C LYS A 82 -39.75 15.13 -4.38
N ASP A 83 -40.09 16.35 -4.70
CA ASP A 83 -39.12 17.46 -4.82
C ASP A 83 -38.53 17.88 -3.46
N ASP A 84 -39.22 17.59 -2.36
CA ASP A 84 -38.83 17.93 -0.98
C ASP A 84 -38.12 16.76 -0.25
N LEU A 85 -37.64 15.73 -0.98
CA LEU A 85 -37.04 14.53 -0.42
C LEU A 85 -35.93 14.85 0.60
N ASP A 86 -35.00 15.71 0.24
CA ASP A 86 -33.87 16.09 1.12
C ASP A 86 -34.34 16.70 2.43
N ASN A 87 -35.37 17.56 2.38
CA ASN A 87 -35.96 18.17 3.59
C ASN A 87 -36.56 17.11 4.51
N ILE A 88 -37.29 16.14 3.96
CA ILE A 88 -37.90 15.04 4.74
C ILE A 88 -36.81 14.22 5.45
N LEU A 89 -35.72 13.92 4.75
CA LEU A 89 -34.62 13.14 5.32
C LEU A 89 -33.83 13.96 6.35
N GLN A 90 -33.59 15.24 6.09
CA GLN A 90 -32.91 16.14 7.03
C GLN A 90 -33.75 16.39 8.29
N GLU A 91 -35.06 16.53 8.19
CA GLU A 91 -35.95 16.61 9.35
C GLU A 91 -35.86 15.37 10.23
N TYR A 92 -35.83 14.17 9.63
CA TYR A 92 -35.57 12.94 10.38
C TYR A 92 -34.22 12.96 11.07
N CYS A 93 -33.15 13.40 10.37
CA CYS A 93 -31.81 13.50 10.93
C CYS A 93 -31.76 14.50 12.09
N GLU A 94 -32.45 15.63 12.00
CA GLU A 94 -32.50 16.65 13.04
C GLU A 94 -33.19 16.14 14.30
N LYS A 95 -34.35 15.49 14.16
CA LYS A 95 -35.08 14.88 15.28
C LYS A 95 -34.28 13.83 16.04
N ASN A 96 -33.35 13.17 15.35
CA ASN A 96 -32.52 12.10 15.93
C ASN A 96 -31.07 12.56 16.24
N ASN A 97 -30.80 13.87 16.18
CA ASN A 97 -29.49 14.47 16.45
C ASN A 97 -28.34 13.95 15.56
N ILE A 98 -28.64 13.47 14.35
CA ILE A 98 -27.64 12.99 13.41
C ILE A 98 -27.44 13.94 12.21
N LEU A 99 -28.21 15.05 12.11
CA LEU A 99 -27.98 16.08 11.11
C LEU A 99 -26.68 16.84 11.43
N ASN A 100 -25.95 17.30 10.41
CA ASN A 100 -24.70 18.05 10.58
C ASN A 100 -23.69 17.31 11.46
N SER A 101 -23.50 16.03 11.22
CA SER A 101 -22.70 15.15 12.05
C SER A 101 -21.43 14.67 11.37
N TYR A 102 -20.36 14.56 12.17
CA TYR A 102 -19.11 13.94 11.75
C TYR A 102 -18.98 12.52 12.34
N PHE A 103 -18.97 11.51 11.49
CA PHE A 103 -18.84 10.12 11.90
C PHE A 103 -17.40 9.63 11.73
N ILE A 104 -16.73 9.31 12.82
CA ILE A 104 -15.38 8.75 12.84
C ILE A 104 -15.48 7.28 13.20
N ILE A 105 -15.16 6.42 12.24
CA ILE A 105 -15.30 4.97 12.37
C ILE A 105 -13.91 4.34 12.35
N ASP A 106 -13.38 4.07 13.55
CA ASP A 106 -12.11 3.34 13.70
C ASP A 106 -12.34 1.85 13.51
N GLU A 107 -11.34 1.14 12.95
CA GLU A 107 -11.41 -0.25 12.50
C GLU A 107 -12.64 -0.51 11.60
N ALA A 108 -12.84 0.39 10.63
CA ALA A 108 -14.01 0.41 9.74
C ALA A 108 -14.24 -0.92 9.00
N HIS A 109 -13.21 -1.74 8.85
CA HIS A 109 -13.34 -3.06 8.22
C HIS A 109 -14.27 -4.00 8.99
N ASN A 110 -14.51 -3.79 10.30
CA ASN A 110 -15.46 -4.59 11.07
C ASN A 110 -16.92 -4.34 10.65
N TYR A 111 -17.20 -3.22 9.97
CA TYR A 111 -18.54 -2.79 9.58
C TYR A 111 -18.76 -2.78 8.07
N PHE A 112 -17.69 -2.76 7.27
CA PHE A 112 -17.72 -2.60 5.81
C PHE A 112 -16.97 -3.69 5.05
N ASP A 113 -16.89 -4.88 5.62
CA ASP A 113 -16.30 -6.08 5.02
C ASP A 113 -17.25 -6.75 4.00
N ASN A 114 -18.56 -6.66 4.25
CA ASN A 114 -19.60 -7.27 3.45
C ASN A 114 -20.41 -6.26 2.64
N GLN A 115 -21.04 -6.74 1.56
CA GLN A 115 -21.90 -5.94 0.71
C GLN A 115 -23.23 -5.61 1.43
N ASP A 116 -23.64 -4.34 1.38
CA ASP A 116 -24.87 -3.85 2.01
C ASP A 116 -25.42 -2.64 1.25
N LYS A 117 -26.70 -2.70 0.87
CA LYS A 117 -27.37 -1.66 0.07
C LYS A 117 -27.53 -0.35 0.85
N ILE A 118 -27.83 -0.44 2.15
CA ILE A 118 -28.09 0.72 3.01
C ILE A 118 -26.78 1.50 3.23
N LYS A 119 -25.70 0.78 3.55
CA LYS A 119 -24.37 1.39 3.73
C LYS A 119 -23.87 2.01 2.43
N ASN A 120 -24.09 1.34 1.29
CA ASN A 120 -23.74 1.87 -0.03
C ASN A 120 -24.53 3.15 -0.35
N TRP A 121 -25.86 3.12 -0.11
CA TRP A 121 -26.70 4.31 -0.25
C TRP A 121 -26.22 5.44 0.67
N TRP A 122 -25.93 5.17 1.94
CA TRP A 122 -25.44 6.19 2.86
C TRP A 122 -24.15 6.84 2.35
N PHE A 123 -23.20 6.08 1.87
CA PHE A 123 -21.94 6.62 1.34
C PHE A 123 -22.13 7.47 0.08
N THR A 124 -23.12 7.17 -0.74
CA THR A 124 -23.42 7.99 -1.93
C THR A 124 -24.33 9.18 -1.65
N TYR A 125 -25.11 9.12 -0.57
CA TYR A 125 -26.11 10.13 -0.22
C TYR A 125 -25.74 10.99 1.01
N HIS A 126 -24.61 10.72 1.67
CA HIS A 126 -24.21 11.38 2.93
C HIS A 126 -24.17 12.91 2.85
N ARG A 127 -23.84 13.50 1.69
CA ARG A 127 -23.79 14.96 1.51
C ARG A 127 -25.16 15.61 1.68
N HIS A 128 -26.22 14.99 1.16
CA HIS A 128 -27.59 15.47 1.31
C HIS A 128 -28.06 15.46 2.77
N LEU A 129 -27.46 14.61 3.60
CA LEU A 129 -27.71 14.51 5.03
C LEU A 129 -26.79 15.40 5.87
N ASN A 130 -25.90 16.19 5.24
CA ASN A 130 -24.84 16.95 5.89
C ASN A 130 -23.96 16.09 6.82
N HIS A 131 -23.68 14.85 6.40
CA HIS A 131 -22.80 13.94 7.10
C HIS A 131 -21.37 14.01 6.56
N GLU A 132 -20.40 14.15 7.47
CA GLU A 132 -18.99 13.96 7.20
C GLU A 132 -18.58 12.59 7.73
N ILE A 133 -17.77 11.84 6.98
CA ILE A 133 -17.43 10.45 7.35
C ILE A 133 -15.92 10.22 7.21
N LEU A 134 -15.29 9.77 8.29
CA LEU A 134 -13.91 9.30 8.30
C LEU A 134 -13.86 7.80 8.61
N LEU A 135 -13.52 7.02 7.62
CA LEU A 135 -13.26 5.57 7.76
C LEU A 135 -11.78 5.34 8.04
N ILE A 136 -11.47 4.64 9.12
CA ILE A 136 -10.09 4.30 9.49
C ILE A 136 -9.92 2.80 9.42
N THR A 137 -8.89 2.34 8.70
CA THR A 137 -8.56 0.92 8.61
C THR A 137 -7.06 0.70 8.48
N GLN A 138 -6.57 -0.49 8.76
CA GLN A 138 -5.15 -0.81 8.59
C GLN A 138 -4.77 -0.95 7.13
N ASN A 139 -5.63 -1.55 6.33
CA ASN A 139 -5.42 -1.74 4.90
C ASN A 139 -6.73 -1.50 4.15
N LYS A 140 -6.67 -0.73 3.07
CA LYS A 140 -7.81 -0.45 2.20
C LYS A 140 -8.45 -1.72 1.59
N SER A 141 -7.69 -2.82 1.45
CA SER A 141 -8.22 -4.09 0.95
C SER A 141 -9.17 -4.80 1.91
N LEU A 142 -9.17 -4.45 3.19
CA LEU A 142 -10.09 -5.00 4.19
C LEU A 142 -11.52 -4.46 4.05
N ILE A 143 -11.70 -3.33 3.36
CA ILE A 143 -13.02 -2.78 3.04
C ILE A 143 -13.56 -3.45 1.78
N ASN A 144 -14.84 -3.77 1.73
CA ASN A 144 -15.48 -4.39 0.57
C ASN A 144 -15.32 -3.53 -0.69
N THR A 145 -15.21 -4.18 -1.84
CA THR A 145 -14.90 -3.54 -3.13
C THR A 145 -15.91 -2.46 -3.54
N GLN A 146 -17.20 -2.63 -3.19
CA GLN A 146 -18.25 -1.66 -3.54
C GLN A 146 -18.08 -0.31 -2.82
N TYR A 147 -17.41 -0.27 -1.64
CA TYR A 147 -17.20 0.96 -0.88
C TYR A 147 -15.88 1.66 -1.21
N ARG A 148 -14.89 0.93 -1.77
CA ARG A 148 -13.51 1.40 -1.92
C ARG A 148 -13.34 2.62 -2.82
N ASN A 149 -14.23 2.77 -3.81
CA ASN A 149 -14.12 3.82 -4.82
C ASN A 149 -15.04 5.01 -4.54
N ILE A 150 -15.85 4.96 -3.48
CA ILE A 150 -16.78 6.03 -3.13
C ILE A 150 -16.07 7.20 -2.40
N PRO A 151 -15.08 6.98 -1.51
CA PRO A 151 -14.40 8.07 -0.84
C PRO A 151 -13.82 9.09 -1.82
N GLU A 152 -13.96 10.36 -1.47
CA GLU A 152 -13.45 11.50 -2.23
C GLU A 152 -12.00 11.80 -1.88
N LEU A 153 -11.61 11.45 -0.65
CA LEU A 153 -10.27 11.65 -0.13
C LEU A 153 -9.72 10.35 0.43
N PHE A 154 -8.53 9.99 -0.02
CA PHE A 154 -7.79 8.86 0.48
C PHE A 154 -6.53 9.34 1.18
N ILE A 155 -6.35 8.91 2.43
CA ILE A 155 -5.21 9.33 3.25
C ILE A 155 -4.39 8.10 3.64
N LYS A 156 -3.08 8.18 3.47
CA LYS A 156 -2.16 7.13 3.88
C LYS A 156 -1.23 7.64 4.97
N ALA A 157 -1.45 7.16 6.20
CA ALA A 157 -0.56 7.44 7.31
C ALA A 157 0.81 6.78 7.09
N GLN A 158 1.88 7.54 7.24
CA GLN A 158 3.24 7.04 7.02
C GLN A 158 3.74 6.27 8.25
N PRO A 159 4.43 5.12 8.05
CA PRO A 159 5.02 4.37 9.15
C PRO A 159 6.02 5.24 9.94
N ARG A 160 6.00 5.13 11.27
CA ARG A 160 6.95 5.87 12.13
C ARG A 160 8.42 5.55 11.83
N SER A 161 8.72 4.37 11.32
CA SER A 161 10.08 4.00 10.89
C SER A 161 10.65 4.91 9.82
N LYS A 162 9.78 5.53 8.98
CA LYS A 162 10.16 6.51 7.95
C LYS A 162 10.14 7.96 8.44
N ALA A 163 9.77 8.21 9.71
CA ALA A 163 9.70 9.55 10.24
C ALA A 163 11.10 10.11 10.53
N ILE A 164 11.29 11.40 10.23
CA ILE A 164 12.52 12.15 10.54
C ILE A 164 12.48 12.62 12.00
N SER A 165 11.29 12.96 12.52
CA SER A 165 11.09 13.41 13.90
C SER A 165 10.12 12.50 14.65
N LYS A 166 10.35 12.31 15.97
CA LYS A 166 9.47 11.50 16.82
C LYS A 166 8.09 12.12 17.02
N ASN A 167 8.01 13.46 16.95
CA ASN A 167 6.81 14.22 17.30
C ASN A 167 6.04 14.71 16.07
N VAL A 168 6.43 14.33 14.84
CA VAL A 168 5.73 14.70 13.61
C VAL A 168 5.22 13.45 12.92
N LEU A 169 3.93 13.41 12.68
CA LEU A 169 3.27 12.39 11.89
C LEU A 169 2.98 12.95 10.50
N ARG A 170 3.18 12.13 9.49
CA ARG A 170 2.97 12.49 8.08
C ARG A 170 1.88 11.66 7.46
N TYR A 171 1.02 12.32 6.71
CA TYR A 171 -0.08 11.71 5.99
C TYR A 171 -0.02 12.15 4.55
N PHE A 172 -0.07 11.20 3.64
CA PHE A 172 -0.11 11.47 2.20
C PHE A 172 -1.56 11.41 1.73
N ASN A 173 -1.99 12.48 1.03
CA ASN A 173 -3.34 12.64 0.55
C ASN A 173 -3.42 12.30 -0.94
N TYR A 174 -4.48 11.59 -1.32
CA TYR A 174 -4.74 11.11 -2.67
C TYR A 174 -6.21 11.32 -3.02
N THR A 175 -6.51 11.57 -4.28
CA THR A 175 -7.87 11.67 -4.83
C THR A 175 -8.39 10.34 -5.37
N GLU A 176 -7.53 9.32 -5.46
CA GLU A 176 -7.88 8.03 -6.05
C GLU A 176 -7.61 6.87 -5.09
N TYR A 177 -8.46 5.85 -5.15
CA TYR A 177 -8.30 4.59 -4.40
C TYR A 177 -6.93 3.93 -4.61
N ARG A 178 -6.36 4.01 -5.83
CA ARG A 178 -5.05 3.40 -6.13
C ARG A 178 -3.92 4.01 -5.30
N MET A 179 -4.07 5.28 -4.87
CA MET A 179 -3.07 6.03 -4.10
C MET A 179 -1.70 6.09 -4.79
N THR A 180 -1.70 6.29 -6.12
CA THR A 180 -0.48 6.32 -6.93
C THR A 180 0.13 7.72 -6.95
N GLN A 181 -0.68 8.74 -7.19
CA GLN A 181 -0.25 10.13 -7.25
C GLN A 181 -0.68 10.88 -5.99
N LYS A 182 0.31 11.21 -5.16
CA LYS A 182 0.11 12.05 -3.99
C LYS A 182 -0.06 13.50 -4.42
N TYR A 183 -1.18 14.14 -4.07
CA TYR A 183 -1.37 15.57 -4.36
C TYR A 183 -0.94 16.49 -3.22
N SER A 184 -0.98 16.04 -1.97
CA SER A 184 -0.54 16.84 -0.83
C SER A 184 -0.01 15.98 0.32
N THR A 185 0.59 16.65 1.32
CA THR A 185 1.07 16.02 2.54
C THR A 185 0.57 16.83 3.74
N THR A 186 -0.11 16.15 4.66
CA THR A 186 -0.49 16.72 5.96
C THR A 186 0.51 16.31 7.02
N GLU A 187 0.99 17.26 7.80
CA GLU A 187 1.88 17.00 8.95
C GLU A 187 1.19 17.42 10.25
N ILE A 188 1.19 16.53 11.21
CA ILE A 188 0.63 16.78 12.55
C ILE A 188 1.76 16.73 13.57
N LYS A 189 1.96 17.83 14.30
CA LYS A 189 2.88 17.91 15.44
C LYS A 189 2.17 17.44 16.69
N VAL A 190 2.52 16.26 17.15
CA VAL A 190 1.91 15.64 18.34
C VAL A 190 2.42 16.34 19.60
N ASN A 191 1.52 16.80 20.45
CA ASN A 191 1.79 17.42 21.73
C ASN A 191 1.09 16.65 22.89
N LYS A 192 1.16 17.16 24.11
CA LYS A 192 0.55 16.50 25.28
C LYS A 192 -0.98 16.44 25.20
N THR A 193 -1.63 17.42 24.60
CA THR A 193 -3.10 17.51 24.48
C THR A 193 -3.71 16.26 23.85
N TYR A 194 -3.01 15.65 22.85
CA TYR A 194 -3.49 14.41 22.23
C TYR A 194 -3.56 13.25 23.22
N PHE A 195 -2.57 13.14 24.11
CA PHE A 195 -2.52 12.07 25.11
C PHE A 195 -3.46 12.32 26.30
N ASP A 196 -3.86 13.58 26.52
CA ASP A 196 -4.88 13.93 27.52
C ASP A 196 -6.28 13.51 27.06
N LEU A 197 -6.53 13.43 25.77
CA LEU A 197 -7.81 13.06 25.15
C LEU A 197 -7.94 11.57 24.83
N TYR A 198 -6.82 10.86 24.73
CA TYR A 198 -6.79 9.51 24.25
C TYR A 198 -5.73 8.67 24.96
N THR A 199 -6.13 7.52 25.47
CA THR A 199 -5.22 6.54 26.05
C THR A 199 -4.77 5.58 24.96
N SER A 200 -3.59 5.81 24.40
CA SER A 200 -3.02 4.90 23.41
C SER A 200 -2.60 3.59 24.09
N GLY A 201 -3.03 2.46 23.56
CA GLY A 201 -2.34 1.19 23.81
C GLY A 201 -0.87 1.31 23.44
N ASN A 202 -0.01 0.46 23.96
CA ASN A 202 1.46 0.47 23.88
C ASN A 202 2.03 1.24 22.67
N ILE A 203 2.72 2.35 22.97
CA ILE A 203 3.48 3.11 21.96
C ILE A 203 4.53 2.14 21.41
N SER A 204 4.37 1.74 20.16
CA SER A 204 5.36 0.88 19.51
C SER A 204 6.72 1.61 19.52
N ASN A 205 7.71 1.04 20.19
CA ASN A 205 9.10 1.51 20.23
C ASN A 205 9.80 1.29 18.88
N GLN A 206 9.15 1.63 17.77
CA GLN A 206 9.75 1.50 16.44
C GLN A 206 10.96 2.44 16.33
N LYS A 207 12.13 1.85 16.08
CA LYS A 207 13.38 2.60 15.88
C LYS A 207 13.26 3.47 14.63
N LEU A 208 13.61 4.75 14.75
CA LEU A 208 13.63 5.70 13.63
C LEU A 208 14.79 5.35 12.68
N VAL A 209 14.47 4.62 11.61
CA VAL A 209 15.45 4.25 10.58
C VAL A 209 15.83 5.47 9.72
N GLY A 210 14.91 6.42 9.53
CA GLY A 210 15.12 7.61 8.69
C GLY A 210 16.33 8.46 9.10
N LYS A 211 16.56 8.62 10.42
CA LYS A 211 17.77 9.36 10.89
C LYS A 211 19.07 8.66 10.51
N LYS A 212 19.11 7.32 10.62
CA LYS A 212 20.31 6.55 10.27
C LYS A 212 20.66 6.69 8.78
N ILE A 213 19.65 6.70 7.91
CA ILE A 213 19.85 6.90 6.47
C ILE A 213 20.41 8.30 6.18
N ILE A 214 19.88 9.32 6.83
CA ILE A 214 20.40 10.71 6.68
C ILE A 214 21.86 10.80 7.13
N TYR A 215 22.21 10.24 8.29
CA TYR A 215 23.59 10.24 8.77
C TYR A 215 24.51 9.45 7.81
N ALA A 216 24.09 8.30 7.31
CA ALA A 216 24.87 7.54 6.33
C ALA A 216 25.10 8.35 5.05
N PHE A 217 24.08 9.08 4.58
CA PHE A 217 24.20 9.95 3.40
C PHE A 217 25.15 11.14 3.63
N ILE A 218 25.09 11.77 4.81
CA ILE A 218 26.01 12.85 5.19
C ILE A 218 27.45 12.32 5.23
N ILE A 219 27.68 11.16 5.83
CA ILE A 219 29.01 10.53 5.87
C ILE A 219 29.48 10.22 4.45
N PHE A 220 28.62 9.70 3.60
CA PHE A 220 28.94 9.41 2.19
C PHE A 220 29.36 10.68 1.42
N ILE A 221 28.60 11.78 1.56
CA ILE A 221 28.96 13.07 0.93
C ILE A 221 30.31 13.55 1.45
N PHE A 222 30.54 13.47 2.77
CA PHE A 222 31.79 13.93 3.38
C PHE A 222 32.99 13.10 2.90
N THR A 223 32.87 11.79 2.83
CA THR A 223 33.94 10.92 2.31
C THR A 223 34.20 11.17 0.82
N PHE A 224 33.14 11.39 0.02
CA PHE A 224 33.28 11.75 -1.39
C PHE A 224 34.02 13.08 -1.56
N LEU A 225 33.72 14.07 -0.73
CA LEU A 225 34.36 15.39 -0.75
C LEU A 225 35.84 15.31 -0.37
N LEU A 226 36.21 14.49 0.62
CA LEU A 226 37.60 14.24 0.98
C LEU A 226 38.39 13.57 -0.15
N ILE A 227 37.79 12.58 -0.82
CA ILE A 227 38.40 11.91 -1.99
C ILE A 227 38.59 12.92 -3.13
N PHE A 228 37.61 13.78 -3.38
CA PHE A 228 37.67 14.81 -4.41
C PHE A 228 38.78 15.83 -4.13
N ILE A 229 38.91 16.32 -2.88
CA ILE A 229 39.97 17.19 -2.45
C ILE A 229 41.35 16.52 -2.59
N TYR A 230 41.46 15.25 -2.20
CA TYR A 230 42.69 14.47 -2.37
C TYR A 230 43.07 14.35 -3.87
N PHE A 231 42.10 14.14 -4.76
CA PHE A 231 42.34 14.06 -6.20
C PHE A 231 42.79 15.39 -6.79
N ILE A 232 42.19 16.52 -6.35
CA ILE A 232 42.63 17.86 -6.74
C ILE A 232 44.06 18.13 -6.24
N TYR A 233 44.33 17.82 -4.96
CA TYR A 233 45.65 18.01 -4.36
C TYR A 233 46.71 17.21 -5.12
N LYS A 234 46.45 15.95 -5.42
CA LYS A 234 47.37 15.08 -6.17
C LYS A 234 47.63 15.61 -7.58
N ASN A 235 46.58 16.01 -8.30
CA ASN A 235 46.74 16.55 -9.67
C ASN A 235 47.41 17.94 -9.71
N TRP A 236 47.25 18.75 -8.64
CA TRP A 236 47.84 20.09 -8.56
C TRP A 236 49.31 20.08 -8.16
N PHE A 237 49.69 19.16 -7.26
CA PHE A 237 51.07 19.12 -6.72
C PHE A 237 51.97 18.09 -7.41
N ASP A 238 51.44 17.06 -8.08
CA ASP A 238 52.21 16.16 -8.95
C ASP A 238 52.38 16.78 -10.35
N THR A 239 52.99 17.96 -10.44
CA THR A 239 53.51 18.43 -11.72
C THR A 239 54.63 17.47 -12.13
N PRO A 240 54.57 16.83 -13.29
CA PRO A 240 55.67 16.00 -13.76
C PRO A 240 56.90 16.88 -13.92
N LYS A 241 57.96 16.63 -13.12
CA LYS A 241 59.28 17.19 -13.39
C LYS A 241 59.61 16.75 -14.82
N HIS A 242 59.69 17.71 -15.72
CA HIS A 242 60.22 17.52 -17.06
C HIS A 242 61.63 16.93 -16.91
N THR A 243 61.77 15.63 -16.90
CA THR A 243 63.01 14.97 -17.15
C THR A 243 63.31 15.09 -18.64
N ILE A 244 64.33 15.88 -18.97
CA ILE A 244 64.86 15.97 -20.31
C ILE A 244 65.24 14.55 -20.77
N PRO A 245 64.77 14.03 -21.90
CA PRO A 245 65.09 12.68 -22.33
C PRO A 245 66.57 12.61 -22.73
N PRO A 246 67.32 11.57 -22.32
CA PRO A 246 68.66 11.38 -22.77
C PRO A 246 68.72 11.10 -24.28
N PRO A 247 69.86 11.46 -24.95
CA PRO A 247 69.94 11.37 -26.41
C PRO A 247 69.79 9.90 -26.89
N LYS A 248 69.05 9.77 -27.95
CA LYS A 248 68.70 8.54 -28.66
C LYS A 248 69.99 7.87 -29.19
N LYS A 249 70.39 6.71 -28.67
CA LYS A 249 71.32 5.79 -29.35
C LYS A 249 70.55 4.94 -30.33
N GLU A 250 71.02 4.88 -31.59
CA GLU A 250 70.43 4.10 -32.64
C GLU A 250 70.47 2.61 -32.39
N PRO A 251 69.51 1.81 -32.82
CA PRO A 251 69.40 0.38 -32.51
C PRO A 251 70.25 -0.45 -33.45
N ILE A 252 71.04 -1.29 -32.87
CA ILE A 252 71.70 -2.43 -33.54
C ILE A 252 70.63 -3.49 -33.83
N LYS A 253 70.51 -3.83 -35.10
CA LYS A 253 69.69 -4.98 -35.58
C LYS A 253 70.18 -6.23 -34.95
N GLN A 254 69.32 -6.96 -34.24
CA GLN A 254 69.47 -8.38 -33.96
C GLN A 254 68.23 -9.15 -34.43
N GLU A 255 68.57 -10.27 -35.06
CA GLU A 255 67.70 -11.17 -35.80
C GLU A 255 66.60 -11.82 -34.95
N ALA A 256 65.49 -12.05 -35.63
CA ALA A 256 64.32 -12.76 -35.14
C ALA A 256 64.65 -14.22 -34.76
N LYS A 257 64.41 -14.62 -33.52
CA LYS A 257 64.15 -16.00 -33.17
C LYS A 257 62.67 -16.21 -32.91
N THR A 258 62.08 -16.95 -33.83
CA THR A 258 60.76 -17.52 -33.74
C THR A 258 60.66 -18.40 -32.49
N THR A 259 59.85 -18.03 -31.51
CA THR A 259 59.41 -18.93 -30.46
C THR A 259 57.89 -19.06 -30.55
N THR A 260 57.48 -20.29 -30.80
CA THR A 260 56.12 -20.81 -30.75
C THR A 260 55.40 -20.41 -29.47
N PRO A 261 54.13 -20.04 -29.54
CA PRO A 261 53.34 -19.73 -28.33
C PRO A 261 53.08 -20.99 -27.53
N PRO A 262 53.06 -20.91 -26.17
CA PRO A 262 52.68 -22.02 -25.32
C PRO A 262 51.20 -22.35 -25.48
N PRO A 263 50.84 -23.65 -25.28
CA PRO A 263 49.45 -24.09 -25.38
C PRO A 263 48.60 -23.42 -24.28
N PRO A 264 47.29 -23.21 -24.54
CA PRO A 264 46.39 -22.63 -23.58
C PRO A 264 46.25 -23.54 -22.36
N PRO A 265 46.06 -22.99 -21.14
CA PRO A 265 45.83 -23.75 -19.94
C PRO A 265 44.55 -24.56 -20.06
N GLU A 266 44.60 -25.85 -19.71
CA GLU A 266 43.44 -26.70 -19.53
C GLU A 266 42.50 -26.06 -18.51
N ILE A 267 41.28 -25.83 -18.96
CA ILE A 267 40.17 -25.43 -18.09
C ILE A 267 39.79 -26.67 -17.27
N VAL A 268 40.17 -26.67 -16.01
CA VAL A 268 39.60 -27.60 -15.03
C VAL A 268 38.16 -27.19 -14.82
N GLU A 269 37.24 -27.94 -15.41
CA GLU A 269 35.80 -27.85 -15.08
C GLU A 269 35.58 -28.22 -13.60
N ASN A 270 35.56 -27.22 -12.73
CA ASN A 270 34.89 -27.38 -11.46
C ASN A 270 33.38 -27.09 -11.70
N SER A 271 32.65 -28.15 -12.01
CA SER A 271 31.19 -28.11 -12.06
C SER A 271 30.61 -27.91 -10.66
N LYS A 272 30.55 -26.67 -10.19
CA LYS A 272 29.48 -26.24 -9.29
C LYS A 272 28.29 -26.00 -10.19
N ASN A 273 27.26 -26.84 -10.05
CA ASN A 273 25.96 -26.61 -10.66
C ASN A 273 25.42 -25.27 -10.11
N GLU A 274 25.73 -24.17 -10.78
CA GLU A 274 24.99 -22.91 -10.56
C GLU A 274 23.60 -23.12 -11.15
N PRO A 275 22.51 -22.73 -10.43
CA PRO A 275 21.17 -22.85 -10.94
C PRO A 275 21.03 -22.03 -12.23
N ILE A 276 20.50 -22.64 -13.27
CA ILE A 276 20.24 -21.98 -14.55
C ILE A 276 18.99 -21.12 -14.35
N LEU A 277 19.15 -19.80 -14.37
CA LEU A 277 18.07 -18.84 -14.22
C LEU A 277 17.41 -18.54 -15.57
N ILE A 278 16.09 -18.73 -15.66
CA ILE A 278 15.29 -18.49 -16.86
C ILE A 278 14.28 -17.37 -16.62
N LEU A 279 14.06 -16.55 -17.64
CA LEU A 279 12.99 -15.53 -17.67
C LEU A 279 11.67 -16.18 -18.05
N TYR A 280 10.73 -16.21 -17.11
CA TYR A 280 9.37 -16.68 -17.33
C TYR A 280 8.42 -15.53 -17.63
N ASN A 281 7.54 -15.74 -18.62
CA ASN A 281 6.45 -14.82 -18.96
C ASN A 281 5.12 -15.59 -18.84
N ILE A 282 4.28 -15.20 -17.90
CA ILE A 282 2.99 -15.79 -17.65
C ILE A 282 1.90 -14.80 -18.01
N THR A 283 0.89 -15.25 -18.73
CA THR A 283 -0.31 -14.45 -19.04
C THR A 283 -1.53 -15.14 -18.47
N CYS A 284 -2.25 -14.44 -17.58
CA CYS A 284 -3.49 -14.92 -16.99
C CYS A 284 -4.70 -14.19 -17.55
N PHE A 285 -5.78 -14.93 -17.80
CA PHE A 285 -7.06 -14.39 -18.26
C PHE A 285 -8.21 -15.13 -17.58
N SER A 286 -9.09 -14.41 -16.90
CA SER A 286 -10.27 -14.96 -16.21
C SER A 286 -10.02 -16.15 -15.26
N GLY A 287 -8.84 -16.16 -14.61
CA GLY A 287 -8.44 -17.21 -13.66
C GLY A 287 -7.52 -18.29 -14.24
N ASP A 288 -7.44 -18.43 -15.56
CA ASP A 288 -6.51 -19.36 -16.21
C ASP A 288 -5.23 -18.63 -16.62
N CYS A 289 -4.09 -19.21 -16.30
CA CYS A 289 -2.77 -18.70 -16.58
C CYS A 289 -2.04 -19.59 -17.59
N PHE A 290 -1.35 -18.98 -18.51
CA PHE A 290 -0.63 -19.62 -19.59
C PHE A 290 0.86 -19.30 -19.49
N ILE A 291 1.70 -20.34 -19.46
CA ILE A 291 3.14 -20.26 -19.40
C ILE A 291 3.76 -21.07 -20.55
N ASN A 292 4.75 -20.49 -21.21
CA ASN A 292 5.51 -21.22 -22.24
C ASN A 292 6.76 -21.83 -21.60
N ILE A 293 6.90 -23.15 -21.69
CA ILE A 293 8.06 -23.90 -21.18
C ILE A 293 8.47 -24.87 -22.31
N ASP A 294 9.74 -24.80 -22.70
CA ASP A 294 10.30 -25.64 -23.77
C ASP A 294 9.46 -25.61 -25.07
N ASP A 295 9.05 -24.39 -25.47
CA ASP A 295 8.19 -24.11 -26.64
C ASP A 295 6.80 -24.76 -26.60
N LYS A 296 6.36 -25.20 -25.41
CA LYS A 296 5.02 -25.74 -25.20
C LYS A 296 4.23 -24.82 -24.26
N LEU A 297 2.99 -24.53 -24.66
CA LEU A 297 2.07 -23.72 -23.85
C LEU A 297 1.38 -24.63 -22.83
N HIS A 298 1.60 -24.33 -21.54
CA HIS A 298 0.95 -25.00 -20.43
C HIS A 298 -0.10 -24.06 -19.81
N SER A 299 -1.24 -24.61 -19.38
CA SER A 299 -2.23 -23.85 -18.63
C SER A 299 -2.29 -24.31 -17.18
N ILE A 300 -2.42 -23.35 -16.27
CA ILE A 300 -2.55 -23.60 -14.85
C ILE A 300 -3.53 -22.58 -14.26
N HIS A 301 -4.39 -23.00 -13.33
CA HIS A 301 -5.29 -22.07 -12.66
C HIS A 301 -4.52 -21.14 -11.73
N TYR A 302 -4.91 -19.84 -11.70
CA TYR A 302 -4.21 -18.80 -10.92
C TYR A 302 -4.07 -19.15 -9.43
N ASP A 303 -5.09 -19.78 -8.83
CA ASP A 303 -5.03 -20.17 -7.42
C ASP A 303 -3.97 -21.23 -7.11
N ILE A 304 -3.62 -22.05 -8.08
CA ILE A 304 -2.51 -23.02 -7.96
C ILE A 304 -1.18 -22.28 -8.19
N LEU A 305 -1.12 -21.50 -9.28
CA LEU A 305 0.07 -20.76 -9.67
C LEU A 305 0.59 -19.83 -8.57
N LYS A 306 -0.29 -19.13 -7.86
CA LYS A 306 0.08 -18.19 -6.79
C LYS A 306 0.95 -18.80 -5.69
N ASN A 307 0.79 -20.10 -5.42
CA ASN A 307 1.57 -20.82 -4.40
C ASN A 307 3.04 -21.02 -4.83
N PHE A 308 3.31 -21.02 -6.14
CA PHE A 308 4.65 -21.15 -6.70
C PHE A 308 5.33 -19.80 -6.94
N LEU A 309 4.56 -18.71 -6.85
CA LEU A 309 5.06 -17.34 -7.05
C LEU A 309 5.42 -16.64 -5.74
N PHE A 310 5.35 -17.32 -4.60
CA PHE A 310 5.53 -16.70 -3.28
C PHE A 310 6.94 -16.14 -3.06
N ASP A 311 7.97 -16.82 -3.62
CA ASP A 311 9.39 -16.49 -3.44
C ASP A 311 10.02 -15.85 -4.69
N VAL A 312 9.20 -15.25 -5.57
CA VAL A 312 9.68 -14.75 -6.86
C VAL A 312 9.66 -13.24 -6.90
N ASP A 313 10.80 -12.65 -7.28
CA ASP A 313 10.90 -11.23 -7.55
C ASP A 313 10.41 -10.91 -8.98
N PHE A 314 9.30 -10.20 -9.06
CA PHE A 314 8.74 -9.82 -10.36
C PHE A 314 9.51 -8.67 -10.99
N ILE A 315 10.03 -8.88 -12.21
CA ILE A 315 10.66 -7.85 -13.03
C ILE A 315 9.60 -6.91 -13.59
N LYS A 316 8.46 -7.47 -14.04
CA LYS A 316 7.38 -6.71 -14.62
C LYS A 316 6.03 -7.34 -14.31
N THR A 317 5.10 -6.51 -13.91
CA THR A 317 3.68 -6.88 -13.75
C THR A 317 2.85 -5.87 -14.52
N ASP A 318 2.09 -6.33 -15.52
CA ASP A 318 1.19 -5.51 -16.32
C ASP A 318 -0.24 -6.07 -16.22
N PHE A 319 -1.18 -5.20 -15.89
CA PHE A 319 -2.60 -5.56 -15.76
C PHE A 319 -3.44 -4.68 -16.68
N ARG A 320 -4.03 -5.29 -17.72
CA ARG A 320 -4.90 -4.59 -18.68
C ARG A 320 -6.27 -5.26 -18.76
N GLY A 321 -7.29 -4.59 -18.22
CA GLY A 321 -8.64 -5.12 -18.18
C GLY A 321 -8.73 -6.44 -17.40
N LYS A 322 -9.02 -7.55 -18.09
CA LYS A 322 -9.07 -8.90 -17.50
C LYS A 322 -7.79 -9.71 -17.69
N ARG A 323 -6.74 -9.13 -18.28
CA ARG A 323 -5.48 -9.79 -18.58
C ARG A 323 -4.40 -9.34 -17.59
N LEU A 324 -3.77 -10.30 -16.91
CA LEU A 324 -2.59 -10.11 -16.05
C LEU A 324 -1.38 -10.73 -16.74
N THR A 325 -0.30 -9.97 -16.92
CA THR A 325 0.98 -10.49 -17.42
C THR A 325 2.04 -10.33 -16.34
N LEU A 326 2.74 -11.41 -16.02
CA LEU A 326 3.81 -11.50 -15.03
C LEU A 326 5.11 -11.88 -15.71
N SER A 327 6.19 -11.16 -15.46
CA SER A 327 7.54 -11.48 -15.92
C SER A 327 8.48 -11.52 -14.73
N PHE A 328 9.21 -12.63 -14.56
CA PHE A 328 10.14 -12.86 -13.46
C PHE A 328 11.24 -13.85 -13.84
N ILE A 329 12.32 -13.87 -13.08
CA ILE A 329 13.41 -14.83 -13.22
C ILE A 329 13.29 -15.87 -12.11
N ALA A 330 13.40 -17.13 -12.48
CA ALA A 330 13.42 -18.25 -11.53
C ALA A 330 14.30 -19.39 -12.07
N ASP A 331 14.62 -20.35 -11.21
CA ASP A 331 15.35 -21.55 -11.58
C ASP A 331 14.60 -22.33 -12.66
N GLU A 332 15.33 -22.93 -13.59
CA GLU A 332 14.78 -23.76 -14.68
C GLU A 332 13.84 -24.85 -14.15
N ASP A 333 14.12 -25.37 -12.97
CA ASP A 333 13.36 -26.46 -12.37
C ASP A 333 12.04 -26.02 -11.71
N LYS A 334 11.79 -24.72 -11.54
CA LYS A 334 10.63 -24.21 -10.79
C LYS A 334 9.28 -24.70 -11.32
N PHE A 335 9.20 -24.95 -12.62
CA PHE A 335 7.97 -25.39 -13.30
C PHE A 335 8.08 -26.79 -13.92
N ASN A 336 9.06 -27.59 -13.51
CA ASN A 336 9.24 -28.97 -14.01
C ASN A 336 8.03 -29.88 -13.78
N PHE A 337 7.21 -29.57 -12.75
CA PHE A 337 5.94 -30.27 -12.52
C PHE A 337 4.93 -30.14 -13.68
N LEU A 338 5.04 -29.09 -14.51
CA LEU A 338 4.20 -28.90 -15.69
C LEU A 338 4.73 -29.72 -16.89
N LYS A 339 6.03 -30.03 -16.93
CA LYS A 339 6.68 -30.82 -18.03
C LYS A 339 6.23 -32.29 -18.05
N GLY A 340 5.80 -32.84 -16.90
CA GLY A 340 5.40 -34.25 -16.74
C GLY A 340 3.96 -34.57 -17.09
N VAL A 341 3.14 -33.60 -17.42
CA VAL A 341 1.70 -33.82 -17.73
C VAL A 341 1.54 -34.08 -19.22
N ARG A 342 1.71 -35.35 -19.65
CA ARG A 342 1.21 -35.80 -20.95
C ARG A 342 -0.30 -35.61 -21.00
N ASN A 343 -0.78 -34.85 -21.97
CA ASN A 343 -2.18 -34.74 -22.32
C ASN A 343 -2.69 -36.10 -22.85
N GLU A 344 -3.07 -36.97 -21.96
CA GLU A 344 -3.92 -38.11 -22.27
C GLU A 344 -5.22 -37.93 -21.50
N ASN A 345 -6.26 -37.62 -22.27
CA ASN A 345 -7.70 -37.58 -21.93
C ASN A 345 -8.27 -36.38 -21.13
N LYS A 346 -9.20 -35.76 -21.77
CA LYS A 346 -10.09 -34.66 -21.34
C LYS A 346 -10.94 -34.94 -20.09
N ASN A 347 -10.67 -35.95 -19.27
CA ASN A 347 -11.47 -36.32 -18.10
C ASN A 347 -10.65 -36.93 -16.95
N GLN A 348 -9.51 -36.38 -16.58
CA GLN A 348 -8.90 -36.74 -15.30
C GLN A 348 -8.76 -35.53 -14.38
N VAL A 349 -9.59 -35.54 -13.34
CA VAL A 349 -9.48 -34.71 -12.16
C VAL A 349 -8.14 -34.95 -11.49
N PHE A 350 -7.33 -33.93 -11.33
CA PHE A 350 -6.08 -33.99 -10.57
C PHE A 350 -6.40 -34.39 -9.12
N LYS A 351 -6.02 -35.58 -8.73
CA LYS A 351 -5.84 -35.95 -7.33
C LYS A 351 -4.51 -35.41 -6.87
N THR A 352 -4.50 -34.25 -6.28
CA THR A 352 -3.37 -33.78 -5.49
C THR A 352 -3.32 -34.55 -4.19
N ASN A 353 -2.13 -34.93 -3.71
CA ASN A 353 -1.88 -35.57 -2.41
C ASN A 353 -2.16 -34.67 -1.20
N PHE A 354 -3.14 -33.79 -1.31
CA PHE A 354 -3.73 -33.05 -0.19
C PHE A 354 -5.13 -33.63 0.02
N GLY A 355 -5.29 -34.40 1.10
CA GLY A 355 -6.56 -35.03 1.47
C GLY A 355 -7.69 -33.99 1.59
N GLY A 356 -8.60 -34.02 0.66
CA GLY A 356 -9.82 -33.26 0.63
C GLY A 356 -10.64 -33.68 -0.59
N ASP A 357 -11.61 -34.56 -0.37
CA ASP A 357 -12.60 -34.95 -1.38
C ASP A 357 -13.47 -33.73 -1.76
N PHE A 358 -13.30 -33.25 -2.98
CA PHE A 358 -14.33 -32.41 -3.64
C PHE A 358 -15.10 -33.24 -4.65
N SER A 359 -16.15 -33.88 -4.19
CA SER A 359 -17.16 -34.49 -5.08
C SER A 359 -18.12 -33.43 -5.58
N ASN A 360 -18.05 -33.15 -6.87
CA ASN A 360 -19.08 -32.42 -7.60
C ASN A 360 -20.43 -33.17 -7.58
N LYS A 361 -21.49 -32.50 -7.18
CA LYS A 361 -22.86 -32.78 -7.63
C LYS A 361 -23.35 -31.57 -8.43
N SER A 362 -23.25 -31.67 -9.73
CA SER A 362 -24.13 -30.97 -10.68
C SER A 362 -25.09 -32.00 -11.30
N ALA A 363 -26.37 -31.84 -11.11
CA ALA A 363 -27.46 -32.39 -11.91
C ALA A 363 -28.56 -31.32 -11.89
N ILE A 364 -28.77 -30.56 -12.95
CA ILE A 364 -29.69 -30.74 -14.07
C ILE A 364 -31.13 -31.13 -13.62
N LYS A 365 -31.98 -30.16 -13.60
CA LYS A 365 -33.17 -30.04 -14.42
C LYS A 365 -33.66 -28.61 -14.41
#